data_d787cd9a18c7911652148bd747e009de
#
_entry.id   d787cd9a18c7911652148bd747e009de
#
_cell.length_a   1.000
_cell.length_b   1.000
_cell.length_c   1.000
_cell.angle_alpha   90.00
_cell.angle_beta   90.00
_cell.angle_gamma   90.00
#
_symmetry.space_group_name_H-M   'P 1'
#
loop_
_entity.id
_entity.type
_entity.pdbx_description
1 polymer ?
#
loop_
_entity_poly.entity_id
_entity_poly.type
_entity_poly.pdbx_seq_one_letter_code
_entity_poly.pdbx_strand_id
1 'polypeptide(L)'
;MKRIKAIYPGSFDPPTNGHLDLIERGSKIFDELVVAILRNPEKDPLFSLADRRKMLEAMTAGFDNVSVDTFDGLTVDYALRVEAHAIVRGIRAISDYEYELQMALMNRKLQPDVETVFMLPAEQYSYLSSRLVREIAQLGGSINGLVPELVEQKLREKMDVAHKFANSEPPEGTTPSEGRKKSRKKKA
;
A
#
# COMPACT_ATOMS: atom_id res chain seq x y z
N MET A 1 -21.14 25.56 11.51
CA MET A 1 -21.05 24.09 11.68
C MET A 1 -19.58 23.75 11.98
N LYS A 2 -19.33 22.76 12.84
CA LYS A 2 -17.95 22.30 13.09
C LYS A 2 -17.45 21.57 11.83
N ARG A 3 -16.30 21.97 11.29
CA ARG A 3 -15.68 21.26 10.16
C ARG A 3 -15.28 19.85 10.58
N ILE A 4 -15.60 18.85 9.79
CA ILE A 4 -15.28 17.47 10.05
C ILE A 4 -14.09 17.06 9.16
N LYS A 5 -12.94 16.86 9.79
CA LYS A 5 -11.75 16.35 9.16
C LYS A 5 -11.63 14.85 9.39
N ALA A 6 -11.32 14.12 8.34
CA ALA A 6 -11.07 12.68 8.41
C ALA A 6 -9.68 12.31 7.86
N ILE A 7 -9.14 11.20 8.34
CA ILE A 7 -7.97 10.55 7.72
C ILE A 7 -8.40 9.25 7.06
N TYR A 8 -7.79 8.92 5.93
CA TYR A 8 -7.89 7.62 5.27
C TYR A 8 -6.51 6.96 5.26
N PRO A 9 -6.19 6.15 6.30
CA PRO A 9 -4.87 5.53 6.42
C PRO A 9 -4.78 4.25 5.61
N GLY A 10 -3.61 4.03 4.98
CA GLY A 10 -3.32 2.81 4.24
C GLY A 10 -1.87 2.69 3.82
N SER A 11 -1.47 1.53 3.31
CA SER A 11 -0.15 1.34 2.71
C SER A 11 -0.08 1.86 1.28
N PHE A 12 -1.19 1.76 0.52
CA PHE A 12 -1.31 2.20 -0.87
C PHE A 12 -0.15 1.70 -1.76
N ASP A 13 0.10 0.42 -1.73
CA ASP A 13 1.25 -0.20 -2.40
C ASP A 13 0.83 -1.31 -3.39
N PRO A 14 0.38 -0.91 -4.61
CA PRO A 14 0.08 0.43 -5.08
C PRO A 14 -1.33 0.94 -4.70
N PRO A 15 -1.64 2.22 -4.94
CA PRO A 15 -3.02 2.69 -4.94
C PRO A 15 -3.85 1.96 -6.02
N THR A 16 -5.16 1.79 -5.78
CA THR A 16 -6.08 1.08 -6.69
C THR A 16 -7.33 1.93 -6.96
N ASN A 17 -8.13 1.55 -7.96
CA ASN A 17 -9.40 2.20 -8.22
C ASN A 17 -10.40 2.05 -7.06
N GLY A 18 -10.28 0.99 -6.24
CA GLY A 18 -11.03 0.87 -4.99
C GLY A 18 -10.64 1.93 -3.95
N HIS A 19 -9.36 2.29 -3.87
CA HIS A 19 -8.94 3.42 -3.02
C HIS A 19 -9.46 4.75 -3.57
N LEU A 20 -9.40 4.97 -4.88
CA LEU A 20 -9.91 6.19 -5.52
C LEU A 20 -11.42 6.37 -5.30
N ASP A 21 -12.21 5.30 -5.43
CA ASP A 21 -13.66 5.31 -5.15
C ASP A 21 -13.95 5.79 -3.71
N LEU A 22 -13.23 5.25 -2.73
CA LEU A 22 -13.41 5.67 -1.33
C LEU A 22 -12.94 7.11 -1.09
N ILE A 23 -11.86 7.56 -1.75
CA ILE A 23 -11.37 8.94 -1.64
C ILE A 23 -12.41 9.90 -2.25
N GLU A 24 -12.89 9.64 -3.45
CA GLU A 24 -13.91 10.46 -4.12
C GLU A 24 -15.18 10.59 -3.28
N ARG A 25 -15.67 9.48 -2.72
CA ARG A 25 -16.87 9.50 -1.88
C ARG A 25 -16.61 10.12 -0.52
N GLY A 26 -15.45 9.90 0.07
CA GLY A 26 -15.00 10.53 1.30
C GLY A 26 -14.88 12.04 1.16
N SER A 27 -14.40 12.54 0.03
CA SER A 27 -14.30 13.97 -0.24
C SER A 27 -15.66 14.68 -0.28
N LYS A 28 -16.74 13.95 -0.58
CA LYS A 28 -18.10 14.48 -0.58
C LYS A 28 -18.77 14.44 0.82
N ILE A 29 -18.23 13.64 1.74
CA ILE A 29 -18.79 13.45 3.09
C ILE A 29 -18.09 14.34 4.13
N PHE A 30 -16.76 14.47 4.01
CA PHE A 30 -15.94 15.19 4.98
C PHE A 30 -15.52 16.55 4.43
N ASP A 31 -15.41 17.55 5.29
CA ASP A 31 -14.94 18.89 4.90
C ASP A 31 -13.45 18.88 4.51
N GLU A 32 -12.66 17.97 5.12
CA GLU A 32 -11.26 17.72 4.80
C GLU A 32 -10.98 16.21 4.90
N LEU A 33 -10.29 15.65 3.92
CA LEU A 33 -9.85 14.26 3.90
C LEU A 33 -8.33 14.18 3.69
N VAL A 34 -7.63 13.58 4.64
CA VAL A 34 -6.19 13.32 4.53
C VAL A 34 -5.97 11.87 4.16
N VAL A 35 -5.47 11.59 2.97
CA VAL A 35 -5.02 10.26 2.57
C VAL A 35 -3.63 10.03 3.17
N ALA A 36 -3.56 9.19 4.19
CA ALA A 36 -2.39 9.06 5.05
C ALA A 36 -1.63 7.75 4.78
N ILE A 37 -0.43 7.85 4.22
CA ILE A 37 0.40 6.68 3.91
C ILE A 37 1.11 6.23 5.17
N LEU A 38 0.79 5.03 5.66
CA LEU A 38 1.51 4.43 6.78
C LEU A 38 2.89 3.95 6.32
N ARG A 39 3.94 4.47 6.98
CA ARG A 39 5.30 3.95 6.85
C ARG A 39 5.46 2.76 7.79
N ASN A 40 5.55 1.56 7.23
CA ASN A 40 5.87 0.35 7.98
C ASN A 40 7.29 -0.09 7.62
N PRO A 41 8.28 0.08 8.52
CA PRO A 41 9.67 -0.28 8.24
C PRO A 41 9.90 -1.81 8.15
N GLU A 42 9.00 -2.62 8.70
CA GLU A 42 9.10 -4.08 8.68
C GLU A 42 8.59 -4.73 7.39
N LYS A 43 7.92 -3.95 6.52
CA LYS A 43 7.44 -4.43 5.22
C LYS A 43 8.37 -3.98 4.12
N ASP A 44 8.69 -4.92 3.22
CA ASP A 44 9.35 -4.61 1.95
C ASP A 44 8.29 -4.18 0.92
N PRO A 45 8.06 -2.87 0.73
CA PRO A 45 7.04 -2.38 -0.18
C PRO A 45 7.53 -2.47 -1.63
N LEU A 46 6.61 -2.71 -2.57
CA LEU A 46 6.92 -2.69 -3.99
C LEU A 46 7.35 -1.29 -4.46
N PHE A 47 6.66 -0.26 -3.99
CA PHE A 47 6.95 1.13 -4.31
C PHE A 47 7.52 1.88 -3.10
N SER A 48 8.50 2.73 -3.35
CA SER A 48 9.02 3.64 -2.32
C SER A 48 7.90 4.54 -1.76
N LEU A 49 8.11 5.06 -0.57
CA LEU A 49 7.16 6.02 0.04
C LEU A 49 6.92 7.23 -0.88
N ALA A 50 8.00 7.72 -1.52
CA ALA A 50 7.93 8.85 -2.45
C ALA A 50 7.11 8.53 -3.70
N ASP A 51 7.24 7.32 -4.26
CA ASP A 51 6.45 6.92 -5.42
C ASP A 51 4.97 6.77 -5.07
N ARG A 52 4.65 6.14 -3.94
CA ARG A 52 3.27 6.00 -3.46
C ARG A 52 2.62 7.36 -3.22
N ARG A 53 3.36 8.30 -2.63
CA ARG A 53 2.91 9.67 -2.43
C ARG A 53 2.61 10.37 -3.76
N LYS A 54 3.54 10.32 -4.71
CA LYS A 54 3.34 10.91 -6.06
C LYS A 54 2.13 10.33 -6.78
N MET A 55 1.94 9.01 -6.72
CA MET A 55 0.77 8.35 -7.31
C MET A 55 -0.53 8.85 -6.69
N LEU A 56 -0.59 8.95 -5.36
CA LEU A 56 -1.77 9.44 -4.65
C LEU A 56 -2.02 10.93 -4.92
N GLU A 57 -0.99 11.78 -4.89
CA GLU A 57 -1.12 13.21 -5.22
C GLU A 57 -1.67 13.41 -6.63
N ALA A 58 -1.21 12.62 -7.61
CA ALA A 58 -1.75 12.67 -8.97
C ALA A 58 -3.21 12.19 -9.05
N MET A 59 -3.56 11.12 -8.30
CA MET A 59 -4.93 10.60 -8.24
C MET A 59 -5.91 11.57 -7.59
N THR A 60 -5.43 12.38 -6.66
CA THR A 60 -6.27 13.26 -5.84
C THR A 60 -6.24 14.73 -6.29
N ALA A 61 -5.49 15.06 -7.33
CA ALA A 61 -5.30 16.44 -7.81
C ALA A 61 -6.61 17.17 -8.20
N GLY A 62 -7.69 16.43 -8.46
CA GLY A 62 -9.01 16.99 -8.79
C GLY A 62 -9.92 17.26 -7.58
N PHE A 63 -9.47 17.00 -6.34
CA PHE A 63 -10.26 17.18 -5.12
C PHE A 63 -9.67 18.27 -4.25
N ASP A 64 -10.33 19.42 -4.16
CA ASP A 64 -9.83 20.60 -3.43
C ASP A 64 -9.68 20.41 -1.92
N ASN A 65 -10.44 19.46 -1.34
CA ASN A 65 -10.46 19.16 0.10
C ASN A 65 -9.72 17.87 0.47
N VAL A 66 -8.94 17.29 -0.47
CA VAL A 66 -8.15 16.08 -0.24
C VAL A 66 -6.67 16.43 -0.23
N SER A 67 -5.96 15.96 0.77
CA SER A 67 -4.50 16.07 0.86
C SER A 67 -3.85 14.71 1.07
N VAL A 68 -2.56 14.60 0.72
CA VAL A 68 -1.77 13.37 0.92
C VAL A 68 -0.67 13.64 1.93
N ASP A 69 -0.58 12.81 2.96
CA ASP A 69 0.45 12.89 3.98
C ASP A 69 1.04 11.50 4.27
N THR A 70 2.10 11.49 5.07
CA THR A 70 2.78 10.26 5.49
C THR A 70 2.94 10.24 7.00
N PHE A 71 2.78 9.08 7.62
CA PHE A 71 2.95 8.95 9.06
C PHE A 71 3.58 7.61 9.44
N ASP A 72 4.05 7.55 10.67
CA ASP A 72 4.49 6.35 11.37
C ASP A 72 3.83 6.30 12.77
N GLY A 73 3.90 5.13 13.41
CA GLY A 73 3.30 4.90 14.72
C GLY A 73 1.79 4.58 14.65
N LEU A 74 1.09 4.88 15.74
CA LEU A 74 -0.33 4.55 15.85
C LEU A 74 -1.21 5.49 15.02
N THR A 75 -2.19 4.91 14.34
CA THR A 75 -3.15 5.67 13.51
C THR A 75 -3.91 6.72 14.32
N VAL A 76 -4.28 6.40 15.55
CA VAL A 76 -5.01 7.33 16.44
C VAL A 76 -4.15 8.52 16.88
N ASP A 77 -2.84 8.31 17.13
CA ASP A 77 -1.93 9.40 17.48
C ASP A 77 -1.73 10.34 16.30
N TYR A 78 -1.66 9.77 15.09
CA TYR A 78 -1.63 10.56 13.88
C TYR A 78 -2.93 11.36 13.69
N ALA A 79 -4.10 10.72 13.90
CA ALA A 79 -5.40 11.38 13.80
C ALA A 79 -5.48 12.61 14.74
N LEU A 80 -5.04 12.47 15.99
CA LEU A 80 -4.99 13.57 16.93
C LEU A 80 -4.04 14.69 16.47
N ARG A 81 -2.84 14.32 16.01
CA ARG A 81 -1.83 15.29 15.56
C ARG A 81 -2.31 16.18 14.42
N VAL A 82 -3.16 15.63 13.53
CA VAL A 82 -3.74 16.37 12.41
C VAL A 82 -5.15 16.90 12.71
N GLU A 83 -5.61 16.78 13.96
CA GLU A 83 -6.93 17.22 14.42
C GLU A 83 -8.09 16.57 13.64
N ALA A 84 -7.93 15.29 13.27
CA ALA A 84 -8.98 14.54 12.61
C ALA A 84 -10.00 14.01 13.61
N HIS A 85 -11.28 14.05 13.20
CA HIS A 85 -12.43 13.58 13.98
C HIS A 85 -12.79 12.13 13.63
N ALA A 86 -12.36 11.66 12.44
CA ALA A 86 -12.72 10.34 11.96
C ALA A 86 -11.54 9.65 11.24
N ILE A 87 -11.52 8.32 11.37
CA ILE A 87 -10.64 7.41 10.62
C ILE A 87 -11.52 6.64 9.63
N VAL A 88 -11.30 6.83 8.34
CA VAL A 88 -12.00 6.10 7.28
C VAL A 88 -11.32 4.76 7.05
N ARG A 89 -12.11 3.69 7.00
CA ARG A 89 -11.65 2.35 6.65
C ARG A 89 -12.53 1.73 5.58
N GLY A 90 -11.91 1.14 4.55
CA GLY A 90 -12.62 0.39 3.51
C GLY A 90 -12.85 -1.07 3.94
N ILE A 91 -14.09 -1.54 3.88
CA ILE A 91 -14.45 -2.95 4.08
C ILE A 91 -14.90 -3.52 2.75
N ARG A 92 -14.21 -4.56 2.26
CA ARG A 92 -14.49 -5.19 0.96
C ARG A 92 -15.21 -6.51 1.12
N ALA A 93 -14.85 -7.28 2.15
CA ALA A 93 -15.39 -8.61 2.41
C ALA A 93 -15.61 -8.83 3.90
N ILE A 94 -16.38 -9.86 4.23
CA ILE A 94 -16.64 -10.26 5.63
C ILE A 94 -15.33 -10.58 6.36
N SER A 95 -14.33 -11.13 5.65
CA SER A 95 -13.02 -11.43 6.22
C SER A 95 -12.24 -10.18 6.66
N ASP A 96 -12.47 -9.03 6.00
CA ASP A 96 -11.85 -7.76 6.42
C ASP A 96 -12.52 -7.23 7.70
N TYR A 97 -13.83 -7.49 7.84
CA TYR A 97 -14.67 -6.88 8.89
C TYR A 97 -14.19 -7.22 10.31
N GLU A 98 -13.86 -8.46 10.59
CA GLU A 98 -13.45 -8.87 11.94
C GLU A 98 -12.19 -8.13 12.39
N TYR A 99 -11.19 -8.05 11.53
CA TYR A 99 -9.96 -7.35 11.83
C TYR A 99 -10.19 -5.83 11.96
N GLU A 100 -10.94 -5.25 11.04
CA GLU A 100 -11.25 -3.81 11.04
C GLU A 100 -12.10 -3.41 12.26
N LEU A 101 -13.04 -4.28 12.68
CA LEU A 101 -13.82 -4.08 13.90
C LEU A 101 -12.92 -4.09 15.15
N GLN A 102 -12.00 -5.06 15.26
CA GLN A 102 -11.06 -5.12 16.38
C GLN A 102 -10.19 -3.86 16.43
N MET A 103 -9.70 -3.40 15.28
CA MET A 103 -8.92 -2.17 15.20
C MET A 103 -9.74 -0.94 15.58
N ALA A 104 -11.00 -0.85 15.14
CA ALA A 104 -11.90 0.26 15.50
C ALA A 104 -12.18 0.31 17.01
N LEU A 105 -12.43 -0.85 17.63
CA LEU A 105 -12.64 -0.95 19.07
C LEU A 105 -11.38 -0.56 19.85
N MET A 106 -10.20 -0.97 19.37
CA MET A 106 -8.93 -0.58 19.97
C MET A 106 -8.67 0.93 19.81
N ASN A 107 -8.91 1.47 18.63
CA ASN A 107 -8.78 2.90 18.37
C ASN A 107 -9.67 3.72 19.31
N ARG A 108 -10.93 3.33 19.46
CA ARG A 108 -11.88 3.97 20.40
C ARG A 108 -11.44 3.85 21.86
N LYS A 109 -10.84 2.72 22.24
CA LYS A 109 -10.26 2.52 23.58
C LYS A 109 -9.12 3.49 23.86
N LEU A 110 -8.25 3.70 22.85
CA LEU A 110 -7.09 4.57 22.97
C LEU A 110 -7.45 6.05 22.87
N GLN A 111 -8.40 6.40 21.99
CA GLN A 111 -8.83 7.77 21.72
C GLN A 111 -10.36 7.81 21.47
N PRO A 112 -11.15 8.03 22.54
CA PRO A 112 -12.61 8.01 22.45
C PRO A 112 -13.21 9.10 21.55
N ASP A 113 -12.48 10.19 21.33
CA ASP A 113 -12.94 11.36 20.54
C ASP A 113 -12.72 11.19 19.03
N VAL A 114 -12.05 10.11 18.60
CA VAL A 114 -11.80 9.78 17.19
C VAL A 114 -12.66 8.59 16.78
N GLU A 115 -13.65 8.83 15.90
CA GLU A 115 -14.55 7.77 15.44
C GLU A 115 -13.99 7.01 14.24
N THR A 116 -14.28 5.71 14.12
CA THR A 116 -13.93 4.93 12.92
C THR A 116 -15.17 4.80 12.03
N VAL A 117 -15.04 5.24 10.79
CA VAL A 117 -16.10 5.19 9.78
C VAL A 117 -15.76 4.12 8.74
N PHE A 118 -16.63 3.11 8.63
CA PHE A 118 -16.50 2.08 7.62
C PHE A 118 -17.21 2.49 6.33
N MET A 119 -16.50 2.39 5.21
CA MET A 119 -17.05 2.65 3.89
C MET A 119 -16.90 1.39 3.02
N LEU A 120 -17.98 1.02 2.33
CA LEU A 120 -17.96 -0.07 1.35
C LEU A 120 -17.51 0.50 0.00
N PRO A 121 -16.54 -0.10 -0.70
CA PRO A 121 -16.22 0.28 -2.06
C PRO A 121 -17.39 -0.06 -3.01
N ALA A 122 -17.40 0.54 -4.20
CA ALA A 122 -18.33 0.16 -5.25
C ALA A 122 -18.21 -1.35 -5.55
N GLU A 123 -19.30 -1.99 -5.95
CA GLU A 123 -19.38 -3.44 -6.16
C GLU A 123 -18.25 -3.97 -7.04
N GLN A 124 -17.97 -3.27 -8.14
CA GLN A 124 -16.88 -3.61 -9.09
C GLN A 124 -15.47 -3.60 -8.47
N TYR A 125 -15.29 -3.01 -7.29
CA TYR A 125 -14.01 -2.95 -6.58
C TYR A 125 -14.02 -3.77 -5.27
N SER A 126 -15.10 -4.50 -4.98
CA SER A 126 -15.27 -5.26 -3.74
C SER A 126 -14.21 -6.37 -3.55
N TYR A 127 -13.69 -6.93 -4.63
CA TYR A 127 -12.64 -7.96 -4.62
C TYR A 127 -11.23 -7.37 -4.76
N LEU A 128 -11.10 -6.06 -5.02
CA LEU A 128 -9.84 -5.44 -5.39
C LEU A 128 -8.95 -5.16 -4.18
N SER A 129 -7.69 -5.56 -4.25
CA SER A 129 -6.66 -5.22 -3.26
C SER A 129 -5.32 -4.92 -3.92
N SER A 130 -4.48 -4.12 -3.27
CA SER A 130 -3.11 -3.88 -3.74
C SER A 130 -2.30 -5.17 -3.87
N ARG A 131 -2.53 -6.14 -2.96
CA ARG A 131 -1.88 -7.45 -3.02
C ARG A 131 -2.26 -8.20 -4.29
N LEU A 132 -3.57 -8.29 -4.60
CA LEU A 132 -4.06 -8.97 -5.81
C LEU A 132 -3.54 -8.29 -7.08
N VAL A 133 -3.54 -6.96 -7.12
CA VAL A 133 -2.99 -6.20 -8.27
C VAL A 133 -1.51 -6.51 -8.49
N ARG A 134 -0.70 -6.56 -7.42
CA ARG A 134 0.71 -6.92 -7.53
C ARG A 134 0.90 -8.34 -8.06
N GLU A 135 0.14 -9.29 -7.53
CA GLU A 135 0.21 -10.69 -7.92
C GLU A 135 -0.14 -10.87 -9.41
N ILE A 136 -1.23 -10.24 -9.88
CA ILE A 136 -1.61 -10.26 -11.29
C ILE A 136 -0.52 -9.63 -12.17
N ALA A 137 0.01 -8.46 -11.78
CA ALA A 137 1.05 -7.78 -12.53
C ALA A 137 2.36 -8.59 -12.59
N GLN A 138 2.77 -9.24 -11.50
CA GLN A 138 3.95 -10.11 -11.45
C GLN A 138 3.84 -11.32 -12.38
N LEU A 139 2.62 -11.85 -12.55
CA LEU A 139 2.34 -12.96 -13.44
C LEU A 139 2.07 -12.52 -14.90
N GLY A 140 2.23 -11.23 -15.21
CA GLY A 140 2.02 -10.70 -16.57
C GLY A 140 0.55 -10.55 -16.96
N GLY A 141 -0.38 -10.64 -16.01
CA GLY A 141 -1.81 -10.45 -16.25
C GLY A 141 -2.19 -8.99 -16.47
N SER A 142 -3.37 -8.77 -17.09
CA SER A 142 -3.89 -7.42 -17.29
C SER A 142 -4.41 -6.82 -16.00
N ILE A 143 -3.99 -5.61 -15.69
CA ILE A 143 -4.45 -4.81 -14.54
C ILE A 143 -5.26 -3.58 -14.97
N ASN A 144 -5.66 -3.55 -16.25
CA ASN A 144 -6.49 -2.49 -16.80
C ASN A 144 -7.82 -2.40 -16.02
N GLY A 145 -8.22 -1.18 -15.67
CA GLY A 145 -9.42 -0.93 -14.87
C GLY A 145 -9.32 -1.26 -13.37
N LEU A 146 -8.22 -1.89 -12.92
CA LEU A 146 -8.00 -2.19 -11.51
C LEU A 146 -7.28 -1.04 -10.79
N VAL A 147 -6.47 -0.30 -11.52
CA VAL A 147 -5.67 0.83 -11.02
C VAL A 147 -5.81 2.03 -11.96
N PRO A 148 -5.54 3.26 -11.50
CA PRO A 148 -5.41 4.41 -12.38
C PRO A 148 -4.27 4.23 -13.39
N GLU A 149 -4.38 4.88 -14.55
CA GLU A 149 -3.44 4.74 -15.68
C GLU A 149 -1.97 4.99 -15.28
N LEU A 150 -1.71 6.03 -14.50
CA LEU A 150 -0.37 6.34 -13.98
C LEU A 150 0.20 5.19 -13.13
N VAL A 151 -0.64 4.55 -12.31
CA VAL A 151 -0.25 3.42 -11.46
C VAL A 151 0.02 2.19 -12.32
N GLU A 152 -0.80 1.95 -13.35
CA GLU A 152 -0.58 0.86 -14.30
C GLU A 152 0.77 1.00 -15.00
N GLN A 153 1.08 2.21 -15.50
CA GLN A 153 2.36 2.50 -16.13
C GLN A 153 3.54 2.20 -15.17
N LYS A 154 3.45 2.70 -13.94
CA LYS A 154 4.49 2.48 -12.91
C LYS A 154 4.67 1.01 -12.54
N LEU A 155 3.59 0.24 -12.49
CA LEU A 155 3.66 -1.21 -12.27
C LEU A 155 4.37 -1.91 -13.42
N ARG A 156 4.02 -1.59 -14.68
CA ARG A 156 4.67 -2.16 -15.87
C ARG A 156 6.16 -1.88 -15.87
N GLU A 157 6.56 -0.62 -15.68
CA GLU A 157 7.98 -0.22 -15.59
C GLU A 157 8.73 -1.04 -14.52
N LYS A 158 8.10 -1.23 -13.35
CA LYS A 158 8.70 -1.96 -12.22
C LYS A 158 8.86 -3.46 -12.53
N MET A 159 7.86 -4.08 -13.16
CA MET A 159 7.88 -5.50 -13.51
C MET A 159 8.83 -5.80 -14.67
N ASP A 160 8.91 -4.93 -15.69
CA ASP A 160 9.86 -5.08 -16.80
C ASP A 160 11.31 -5.06 -16.32
N VAL A 161 11.62 -4.18 -15.36
CA VAL A 161 12.93 -4.14 -14.72
C VAL A 161 13.21 -5.45 -13.96
N ALA A 162 12.25 -5.95 -13.17
CA ALA A 162 12.41 -7.20 -12.43
C ALA A 162 12.65 -8.41 -13.36
N HIS A 163 11.90 -8.51 -14.47
CA HIS A 163 12.08 -9.56 -15.47
C HIS A 163 13.43 -9.49 -16.19
N LYS A 164 13.94 -8.31 -16.49
CA LYS A 164 15.28 -8.13 -17.07
C LYS A 164 16.38 -8.63 -16.15
N PHE A 165 16.30 -8.35 -14.85
CA PHE A 165 17.29 -8.85 -13.88
C PHE A 165 17.18 -10.35 -13.62
N ALA A 166 15.97 -10.93 -13.63
CA ALA A 166 15.76 -12.36 -13.46
C ALA A 166 16.29 -13.18 -14.65
N ASN A 167 16.33 -12.60 -15.86
CA ASN A 167 16.81 -13.23 -17.10
C ASN A 167 18.26 -12.89 -17.48
N SER A 168 18.93 -12.04 -16.70
CA SER A 168 20.38 -11.81 -16.86
C SER A 168 21.12 -12.98 -16.22
N GLU A 169 21.80 -13.81 -17.03
CA GLU A 169 22.71 -14.85 -16.54
C GLU A 169 23.76 -14.25 -15.61
N PRO A 170 24.16 -14.96 -14.53
CA PRO A 170 25.27 -14.52 -13.72
C PRO A 170 26.54 -14.45 -14.60
N PRO A 171 27.44 -13.46 -14.37
CA PRO A 171 28.65 -13.33 -15.17
C PRO A 171 29.44 -14.64 -15.13
N GLU A 172 29.70 -15.20 -16.30
CA GLU A 172 30.62 -16.35 -16.45
C GLU A 172 31.98 -15.99 -15.85
N GLY A 173 32.38 -16.72 -14.82
CA GLY A 173 33.74 -16.61 -14.32
C GLY A 173 33.90 -16.72 -12.82
N THR A 174 33.72 -17.92 -12.30
CA THR A 174 34.60 -18.45 -11.22
C THR A 174 34.52 -19.98 -11.22
N THR A 175 35.33 -20.60 -12.04
CA THR A 175 35.68 -22.02 -11.85
C THR A 175 36.41 -22.17 -10.50
N PRO A 176 35.97 -23.08 -9.63
CA PRO A 176 36.70 -23.37 -8.42
C PRO A 176 38.02 -24.07 -8.84
N SER A 177 39.15 -23.47 -8.47
CA SER A 177 40.47 -24.08 -8.63
C SER A 177 40.51 -25.46 -7.92
N GLU A 178 40.75 -26.52 -8.69
CA GLU A 178 40.98 -27.87 -8.19
C GLU A 178 42.07 -27.87 -7.11
N GLY A 179 41.66 -28.10 -5.87
CA GLY A 179 42.57 -28.30 -4.74
C GLY A 179 43.37 -29.59 -4.89
N ARG A 180 44.66 -29.43 -5.07
CA ARG A 180 45.74 -30.43 -5.10
C ARG A 180 45.56 -31.49 -4.00
N LYS A 181 45.26 -32.74 -4.38
CA LYS A 181 45.35 -33.93 -3.52
C LYS A 181 46.81 -34.20 -3.17
N LYS A 182 47.25 -33.93 -1.95
CA LYS A 182 48.49 -34.43 -1.39
C LYS A 182 48.30 -35.89 -0.94
N SER A 183 48.96 -36.80 -1.67
CA SER A 183 49.12 -38.19 -1.31
C SER A 183 49.93 -38.32 -0.02
N ARG A 184 49.33 -38.89 1.03
CA ARG A 184 50.08 -39.39 2.18
C ARG A 184 50.43 -40.84 1.96
N LYS A 185 51.74 -41.10 1.65
CA LYS A 185 52.33 -42.41 1.72
C LYS A 185 52.31 -42.92 3.18
N LYS A 186 51.75 -44.14 3.39
CA LYS A 186 51.96 -44.95 4.57
C LYS A 186 53.41 -45.44 4.56
N LYS A 187 54.10 -45.37 5.69
CA LYS A 187 55.24 -46.23 6.05
C LYS A 187 54.92 -46.93 7.38
N ALA A 188 55.03 -48.22 7.29
CA ALA A 188 55.31 -49.28 8.29
C ALA A 188 54.97 -48.98 9.77
#